data_107c10a58f35746633d0972b5179c751
#
_entry.id   107c10a58f35746633d0972b5179c751
#
_cell.length_a   1.000
_cell.length_b   1.000
_cell.length_c   1.000
_cell.angle_alpha   90.00
_cell.angle_beta   90.00
_cell.angle_gamma   90.00
#
_symmetry.space_group_name_H-M   'P 1'
#
loop_
_entity.id
_entity.type
_entity.pdbx_description
1 polymer ?
#
loop_
_entity_poly.entity_id
_entity_poly.type
_entity_poly.pdbx_seq_one_letter_code
_entity_poly.pdbx_strand_id
1 'polypeptide(L)'
;MEDDLGVKLFVRGTRKIVLTNEGLLLRRRAEEILELVDKTEKELTEQDEMVEGTVSIGFGDLAAVRMLPEIFRSFHERYPGVTFDLYTAIADHVKDRMDRGLTDIGLLMEPVNIEKYEHIRLKQREQWQVAMHPDSPLAQKEHITPKDLKALPLILPHRQNVRSELAGWFGEDFEKLNVLFTSNLPSNSAIMVHNKLAYAILVQGSLAFWDPEKIVCRPLYPPLTATCVLAWKRGQPFGAAAE
;
A
#
# COMPACT_ATOMS: atom_id res chain seq x y z
N MET A 1 32.77 15.03 -8.06
CA MET A 1 31.68 14.04 -8.20
C MET A 1 31.32 13.76 -9.67
N GLU A 2 30.92 14.74 -10.54
CA GLU A 2 30.69 14.47 -11.96
C GLU A 2 31.93 13.87 -12.65
N ASP A 3 33.11 14.42 -12.36
CA ASP A 3 34.38 13.96 -12.91
C ASP A 3 34.75 12.56 -12.40
N ASP A 4 34.48 12.26 -11.13
CA ASP A 4 34.77 10.95 -10.52
C ASP A 4 33.84 9.85 -11.06
N LEU A 5 32.59 10.21 -11.35
CA LEU A 5 31.58 9.29 -11.87
C LEU A 5 31.59 9.19 -13.41
N GLY A 6 32.28 10.09 -14.10
CA GLY A 6 32.34 10.17 -15.55
C GLY A 6 31.01 10.51 -16.20
N VAL A 7 30.05 11.08 -15.47
CA VAL A 7 28.70 11.44 -15.94
C VAL A 7 28.35 12.88 -15.59
N LYS A 8 27.47 13.49 -16.40
CA LYS A 8 26.91 14.78 -16.08
C LYS A 8 25.65 14.62 -15.23
N LEU A 9 25.58 15.32 -14.11
CA LEU A 9 24.45 15.30 -13.19
C LEU A 9 23.51 16.48 -13.42
N PHE A 10 24.04 17.56 -14.00
CA PHE A 10 23.30 18.81 -14.22
C PHE A 10 23.53 19.32 -15.66
N VAL A 11 22.48 19.86 -16.23
CA VAL A 11 22.53 20.70 -17.45
C VAL A 11 22.33 22.15 -17.04
N ARG A 12 23.34 22.99 -17.32
CA ARG A 12 23.28 24.44 -17.07
C ARG A 12 22.61 25.11 -18.26
N GLY A 13 21.36 25.47 -18.10
CA GLY A 13 20.69 26.37 -19.03
C GLY A 13 20.94 27.85 -18.66
N THR A 14 20.61 28.77 -19.56
CA THR A 14 20.80 30.22 -19.36
C THR A 14 20.01 30.81 -18.17
N ARG A 15 18.95 30.13 -17.70
CA ARG A 15 18.07 30.60 -16.61
C ARG A 15 17.78 29.56 -15.52
N LYS A 16 18.06 28.27 -15.76
CA LYS A 16 17.77 27.18 -14.81
C LYS A 16 18.84 26.11 -14.90
N ILE A 17 19.14 25.49 -13.76
CA ILE A 17 19.90 24.24 -13.68
C ILE A 17 18.86 23.12 -13.64
N VAL A 18 19.03 22.12 -14.50
CA VAL A 18 18.14 20.97 -14.59
C VAL A 18 18.97 19.70 -14.36
N LEU A 19 18.45 18.77 -13.59
CA LEU A 19 19.08 17.46 -13.42
C LEU A 19 19.00 16.65 -14.72
N THR A 20 20.06 15.92 -15.03
CA THR A 20 20.06 14.85 -16.02
C THR A 20 19.33 13.62 -15.48
N ASN A 21 19.17 12.56 -16.29
CA ASN A 21 18.63 11.28 -15.81
C ASN A 21 19.54 10.68 -14.73
N GLU A 22 20.84 10.79 -14.89
CA GLU A 22 21.86 10.38 -13.91
C GLU A 22 21.78 11.22 -12.64
N GLY A 23 21.54 12.54 -12.77
CA GLY A 23 21.31 13.45 -11.65
C GLY A 23 20.04 13.13 -10.89
N LEU A 24 18.95 12.77 -11.59
CA LEU A 24 17.70 12.33 -10.96
C LEU A 24 17.87 10.99 -10.23
N LEU A 25 18.62 10.05 -10.83
CA LEU A 25 18.94 8.78 -10.19
C LEU A 25 19.76 9.01 -8.91
N LEU A 26 20.82 9.82 -9.00
CA LEU A 26 21.66 10.13 -7.85
C LEU A 26 20.87 10.80 -6.73
N ARG A 27 20.03 11.78 -7.06
CA ARG A 27 19.18 12.47 -6.07
C ARG A 27 18.31 11.46 -5.32
N ARG A 28 17.59 10.59 -6.03
CA ARG A 28 16.74 9.56 -5.41
C ARG A 28 17.54 8.65 -4.48
N ARG A 29 18.73 8.20 -4.92
CA ARG A 29 19.58 7.35 -4.09
C ARG A 29 20.17 8.08 -2.89
N ALA A 30 20.51 9.37 -3.05
CA ALA A 30 20.99 10.20 -1.94
C ALA A 30 19.89 10.41 -0.88
N GLU A 31 18.65 10.67 -1.30
CA GLU A 31 17.50 10.77 -0.40
C GLU A 31 17.31 9.47 0.41
N GLU A 32 17.36 8.29 -0.25
CA GLU A 32 17.28 6.98 0.42
C GLU A 32 18.43 6.75 1.42
N ILE A 33 19.66 7.15 1.06
CA ILE A 33 20.84 7.00 1.92
C ILE A 33 20.74 7.93 3.14
N LEU A 34 20.32 9.18 2.96
CA LEU A 34 20.17 10.14 4.05
C LEU A 34 19.05 9.70 5.01
N GLU A 35 17.93 9.20 4.50
CA GLU A 35 16.85 8.65 5.33
C GLU A 35 17.37 7.50 6.21
N LEU A 36 18.21 6.63 5.65
CA LEU A 36 18.81 5.51 6.40
C LEU A 36 19.86 5.98 7.42
N VAL A 37 20.65 7.00 7.09
CA VAL A 37 21.63 7.61 8.02
C VAL A 37 20.90 8.22 9.20
N ASP A 38 19.88 9.05 8.94
CA ASP A 38 19.10 9.71 10.00
C ASP A 38 18.44 8.69 10.94
N LYS A 39 17.92 7.58 10.36
CA LYS A 39 17.34 6.48 11.14
C LYS A 39 18.42 5.80 12.00
N THR A 40 19.58 5.49 11.41
CA THR A 40 20.68 4.81 12.12
C THR A 40 21.23 5.67 13.26
N GLU A 41 21.40 6.98 13.04
CA GLU A 41 21.85 7.91 14.08
C GLU A 41 20.87 7.94 15.25
N LYS A 42 19.56 7.99 14.98
CA LYS A 42 18.53 7.92 16.03
C LYS A 42 18.60 6.61 16.81
N GLU A 43 18.61 5.46 16.12
CA GLU A 43 18.69 4.13 16.75
C GLU A 43 19.94 3.95 17.62
N LEU A 44 21.08 4.56 17.27
CA LEU A 44 22.31 4.48 18.05
C LEU A 44 22.38 5.46 19.24
N THR A 45 21.65 6.57 19.17
CA THR A 45 21.65 7.59 20.25
C THR A 45 20.62 7.29 21.33
N GLU A 46 19.69 6.38 21.10
CA GLU A 46 18.61 5.98 22.02
C GLU A 46 19.09 4.99 23.08
N GLN A 47 20.18 5.30 23.81
CA GLN A 47 20.76 4.40 24.84
C GLN A 47 20.30 4.66 26.28
N ASP A 48 19.32 5.52 26.52
CA ASP A 48 18.84 5.82 27.89
C ASP A 48 17.68 4.93 28.31
N GLU A 49 17.45 4.81 29.64
CA GLU A 49 16.50 3.91 30.32
C GLU A 49 15.01 4.02 29.88
N MET A 50 14.66 5.00 29.05
CA MET A 50 13.32 5.14 28.48
C MET A 50 13.30 4.68 27.03
N VAL A 51 12.34 3.84 26.69
CA VAL A 51 12.11 3.40 25.31
C VAL A 51 11.61 4.61 24.51
N GLU A 52 12.46 5.09 23.62
CA GLU A 52 12.19 6.23 22.73
C GLU A 52 12.47 5.83 21.28
N GLY A 53 12.06 6.65 20.33
CA GLY A 53 12.38 6.48 18.93
C GLY A 53 11.17 6.39 18.01
N THR A 54 11.40 5.98 16.77
CA THR A 54 10.35 5.92 15.74
C THR A 54 10.16 4.50 15.23
N VAL A 55 8.93 4.00 15.30
CA VAL A 55 8.52 2.75 14.65
C VAL A 55 7.90 3.06 13.29
N SER A 56 8.55 2.61 12.21
CA SER A 56 8.06 2.80 10.84
C SER A 56 7.18 1.62 10.41
N ILE A 57 5.93 1.91 10.05
CA ILE A 57 4.93 0.91 9.69
C ILE A 57 4.40 1.17 8.28
N GLY A 58 4.55 0.16 7.40
CA GLY A 58 4.04 0.21 6.03
C GLY A 58 2.75 -0.57 5.86
N PHE A 59 1.76 -0.01 5.15
CA PHE A 59 0.48 -0.68 4.86
C PHE A 59 -0.24 -0.10 3.66
N GLY A 60 -1.17 -0.87 3.11
CA GLY A 60 -2.13 -0.40 2.11
C GLY A 60 -3.45 0.06 2.74
N ASP A 61 -4.39 0.50 1.90
CA ASP A 61 -5.76 0.82 2.33
C ASP A 61 -6.55 -0.47 2.61
N LEU A 62 -6.41 -1.00 3.81
CA LEU A 62 -6.94 -2.30 4.25
C LEU A 62 -7.86 -2.11 5.47
N ALA A 63 -8.87 -2.97 5.60
CA ALA A 63 -9.72 -2.99 6.79
C ALA A 63 -8.93 -3.30 8.07
N ALA A 64 -7.87 -4.09 7.95
CA ALA A 64 -6.98 -4.44 9.05
C ALA A 64 -6.28 -3.21 9.68
N VAL A 65 -6.12 -2.10 8.96
CA VAL A 65 -5.57 -0.84 9.50
C VAL A 65 -6.41 -0.30 10.66
N ARG A 66 -7.70 -0.63 10.73
CA ARG A 66 -8.59 -0.18 11.81
C ARG A 66 -8.18 -0.65 13.21
N MET A 67 -7.36 -1.68 13.31
CA MET A 67 -6.81 -2.16 14.59
C MET A 67 -5.67 -1.28 15.12
N LEU A 68 -4.94 -0.59 14.22
CA LEU A 68 -3.73 0.15 14.58
C LEU A 68 -3.97 1.30 15.57
N PRO A 69 -5.04 2.11 15.50
CA PRO A 69 -5.26 3.21 16.43
C PRO A 69 -5.34 2.79 17.90
N GLU A 70 -5.93 1.64 18.19
CA GLU A 70 -6.00 1.11 19.56
C GLU A 70 -4.62 0.63 20.04
N ILE A 71 -3.88 -0.05 19.16
CA ILE A 71 -2.49 -0.49 19.43
C ILE A 71 -1.60 0.74 19.68
N PHE A 72 -1.65 1.75 18.82
CA PHE A 72 -0.85 2.97 18.96
C PHE A 72 -1.17 3.72 20.24
N ARG A 73 -2.44 3.83 20.62
CA ARG A 73 -2.84 4.47 21.87
C ARG A 73 -2.26 3.74 23.07
N SER A 74 -2.49 2.43 23.16
CA SER A 74 -1.98 1.60 24.26
C SER A 74 -0.46 1.62 24.35
N PHE A 75 0.21 1.61 23.19
CA PHE A 75 1.67 1.66 23.13
C PHE A 75 2.21 3.01 23.57
N HIS A 76 1.63 4.12 23.08
CA HIS A 76 2.05 5.48 23.43
C HIS A 76 1.79 5.82 24.90
N GLU A 77 0.69 5.30 25.50
CA GLU A 77 0.43 5.42 26.93
C GLU A 77 1.55 4.79 27.77
N ARG A 78 2.12 3.67 27.29
CA ARG A 78 3.20 2.96 27.98
C ARG A 78 4.59 3.53 27.68
N TYR A 79 4.79 4.00 26.45
CA TYR A 79 6.07 4.52 25.94
C TYR A 79 5.86 5.89 25.27
N PRO A 80 5.74 6.98 26.06
CA PRO A 80 5.41 8.31 25.52
C PRO A 80 6.47 8.90 24.59
N GLY A 81 7.73 8.46 24.70
CA GLY A 81 8.83 8.87 23.83
C GLY A 81 8.81 8.22 22.44
N VAL A 82 7.93 7.22 22.20
CA VAL A 82 7.85 6.55 20.91
C VAL A 82 6.91 7.29 19.96
N THR A 83 7.39 7.49 18.74
CA THR A 83 6.64 8.05 17.62
C THR A 83 6.40 6.99 16.54
N PHE A 84 5.42 7.21 15.65
CA PHE A 84 5.10 6.29 14.57
C PHE A 84 5.22 7.00 13.22
N ASP A 85 5.96 6.40 12.28
CA ASP A 85 6.00 6.80 10.88
C ASP A 85 5.10 5.87 10.05
N LEU A 86 4.12 6.44 9.35
CA LEU A 86 3.10 5.69 8.63
C LEU A 86 3.32 5.81 7.11
N TYR A 87 3.75 4.72 6.49
CA TYR A 87 3.99 4.64 5.07
C TYR A 87 2.87 3.91 4.34
N THR A 88 2.10 4.62 3.52
CA THR A 88 0.98 4.03 2.76
C THR A 88 1.42 3.68 1.33
N ALA A 89 1.42 2.39 1.02
CA ALA A 89 1.76 1.87 -0.31
C ALA A 89 1.23 0.45 -0.54
N ILE A 90 1.34 -0.05 -1.76
CA ILE A 90 1.09 -1.47 -2.05
C ILE A 90 2.14 -2.36 -1.39
N ALA A 91 1.77 -3.61 -1.11
CA ALA A 91 2.62 -4.57 -0.38
C ALA A 91 4.03 -4.72 -0.98
N ASP A 92 4.19 -4.63 -2.30
CA ASP A 92 5.49 -4.79 -2.95
C ASP A 92 6.43 -3.62 -2.63
N HIS A 93 5.91 -2.38 -2.58
CA HIS A 93 6.70 -1.21 -2.17
C HIS A 93 6.99 -1.19 -0.67
N VAL A 94 6.02 -1.62 0.17
CA VAL A 94 6.26 -1.78 1.60
C VAL A 94 7.39 -2.78 1.84
N LYS A 95 7.38 -3.93 1.18
CA LYS A 95 8.46 -4.93 1.27
C LYS A 95 9.81 -4.40 0.81
N ASP A 96 9.85 -3.64 -0.28
CA ASP A 96 11.10 -3.05 -0.76
C ASP A 96 11.69 -2.10 0.31
N ARG A 97 10.87 -1.30 0.99
CA ARG A 97 11.32 -0.47 2.11
C ARG A 97 11.77 -1.31 3.34
N MET A 98 11.03 -2.38 3.66
CA MET A 98 11.43 -3.32 4.73
C MET A 98 12.77 -3.98 4.41
N ASP A 99 12.99 -4.41 3.16
CA ASP A 99 14.25 -5.01 2.73
C ASP A 99 15.44 -4.05 2.85
N ARG A 100 15.20 -2.75 2.74
CA ARG A 100 16.20 -1.67 2.90
C ARG A 100 16.33 -1.17 4.35
N GLY A 101 15.56 -1.69 5.29
CA GLY A 101 15.57 -1.22 6.69
C GLY A 101 14.85 0.11 6.93
N LEU A 102 14.13 0.66 5.94
CA LEU A 102 13.40 1.93 6.05
C LEU A 102 11.99 1.78 6.65
N THR A 103 11.50 0.57 6.78
CA THR A 103 10.21 0.23 7.38
C THR A 103 10.41 -0.99 8.27
N ASP A 104 10.00 -0.91 9.52
CA ASP A 104 10.20 -1.97 10.51
C ASP A 104 9.15 -3.07 10.36
N ILE A 105 7.90 -2.67 10.22
CA ILE A 105 6.75 -3.57 10.21
C ILE A 105 5.89 -3.29 8.97
N GLY A 106 5.48 -4.35 8.28
CA GLY A 106 4.54 -4.29 7.16
C GLY A 106 3.23 -4.96 7.47
N LEU A 107 2.10 -4.26 7.29
CA LEU A 107 0.77 -4.87 7.24
C LEU A 107 0.42 -5.13 5.79
N LEU A 108 0.57 -6.39 5.36
CA LEU A 108 0.55 -6.80 3.97
C LEU A 108 -0.67 -7.66 3.65
N MET A 109 -1.32 -7.41 2.53
CA MET A 109 -2.39 -8.28 2.03
C MET A 109 -1.81 -9.39 1.14
N GLU A 110 -2.18 -10.63 1.42
CA GLU A 110 -1.87 -11.77 0.57
C GLU A 110 -2.72 -11.72 -0.74
N PRO A 111 -2.20 -12.28 -1.87
CA PRO A 111 -0.97 -13.02 -1.98
C PRO A 111 0.27 -12.12 -2.00
N VAL A 112 1.23 -12.45 -1.16
CA VAL A 112 2.52 -11.76 -1.04
C VAL A 112 3.60 -12.77 -0.66
N ASN A 113 4.79 -12.68 -1.28
CA ASN A 113 5.93 -13.52 -0.89
C ASN A 113 6.50 -13.01 0.45
N ILE A 114 6.42 -13.83 1.50
CA ILE A 114 6.85 -13.55 2.87
C ILE A 114 7.93 -14.52 3.39
N GLU A 115 8.59 -15.28 2.52
CA GLU A 115 9.60 -16.28 2.92
C GLU A 115 10.76 -15.71 3.75
N LYS A 116 11.12 -14.44 3.50
CA LYS A 116 12.22 -13.74 4.18
C LYS A 116 11.79 -13.04 5.48
N TYR A 117 10.50 -13.11 5.82
CA TYR A 117 9.92 -12.37 6.92
C TYR A 117 9.39 -13.30 7.99
N GLU A 118 9.54 -12.91 9.25
CA GLU A 118 8.66 -13.38 10.32
C GLU A 118 7.31 -12.72 10.15
N HIS A 119 6.24 -13.41 10.52
CA HIS A 119 4.89 -12.85 10.32
C HIS A 119 3.86 -13.47 11.24
N ILE A 120 2.81 -12.70 11.47
CA ILE A 120 1.57 -13.12 12.13
C ILE A 120 0.42 -12.94 11.14
N ARG A 121 -0.31 -14.03 10.86
CA ARG A 121 -1.55 -13.93 10.07
C ARG A 121 -2.68 -13.40 10.92
N LEU A 122 -3.34 -12.35 10.40
CA LEU A 122 -4.47 -11.76 11.09
C LEU A 122 -5.75 -12.58 10.87
N LYS A 123 -6.60 -12.62 11.88
CA LYS A 123 -7.90 -13.30 11.79
C LYS A 123 -8.87 -12.58 10.87
N GLN A 124 -8.76 -11.26 10.79
CA GLN A 124 -9.58 -10.42 9.93
C GLN A 124 -9.24 -10.69 8.47
N ARG A 125 -10.28 -10.82 7.64
CA ARG A 125 -10.14 -10.99 6.20
C ARG A 125 -10.64 -9.75 5.48
N GLU A 126 -9.98 -9.42 4.39
CA GLU A 126 -10.46 -8.45 3.41
C GLU A 126 -11.49 -9.12 2.49
N GLN A 127 -12.63 -8.49 2.33
CA GLN A 127 -13.64 -8.94 1.36
C GLN A 127 -13.53 -8.12 0.10
N TRP A 128 -13.48 -8.78 -1.05
CA TRP A 128 -13.50 -8.10 -2.34
C TRP A 128 -14.90 -7.60 -2.68
N GLN A 129 -14.94 -6.38 -3.21
CA GLN A 129 -16.17 -5.66 -3.54
C GLN A 129 -16.02 -4.93 -4.88
N VAL A 130 -17.15 -4.52 -5.44
CA VAL A 130 -17.21 -3.58 -6.56
C VAL A 130 -17.72 -2.25 -6.02
N ALA A 131 -16.92 -1.21 -6.22
CA ALA A 131 -17.33 0.17 -5.99
C ALA A 131 -17.97 0.75 -7.26
N MET A 132 -19.07 1.45 -7.10
CA MET A 132 -19.85 2.02 -8.19
C MET A 132 -20.56 3.31 -7.78
N HIS A 133 -20.97 4.09 -8.76
CA HIS A 133 -21.84 5.24 -8.51
C HIS A 133 -23.23 4.77 -8.02
N PRO A 134 -23.90 5.49 -7.07
CA PRO A 134 -25.22 5.11 -6.55
C PRO A 134 -26.30 4.92 -7.62
N ASP A 135 -26.24 5.69 -8.71
CA ASP A 135 -27.21 5.55 -9.84
C ASP A 135 -27.00 4.30 -10.68
N SER A 136 -25.95 3.50 -10.40
CA SER A 136 -25.74 2.27 -11.15
C SER A 136 -26.87 1.27 -10.89
N PRO A 137 -27.41 0.60 -11.92
CA PRO A 137 -28.37 -0.49 -11.74
C PRO A 137 -27.84 -1.60 -10.81
N LEU A 138 -26.50 -1.79 -10.78
CA LEU A 138 -25.86 -2.78 -9.92
C LEU A 138 -25.89 -2.39 -8.43
N ALA A 139 -26.09 -1.11 -8.11
CA ALA A 139 -26.18 -0.64 -6.72
C ALA A 139 -27.39 -1.21 -5.96
N GLN A 140 -28.40 -1.70 -6.69
CA GLN A 140 -29.59 -2.33 -6.10
C GLN A 140 -29.40 -3.83 -5.82
N LYS A 141 -28.31 -4.43 -6.29
CA LYS A 141 -28.03 -5.84 -6.05
C LYS A 141 -27.42 -6.05 -4.66
N GLU A 142 -27.66 -7.21 -4.08
CA GLU A 142 -27.02 -7.60 -2.81
C GLU A 142 -25.54 -7.99 -3.02
N HIS A 143 -25.21 -8.55 -4.18
CA HIS A 143 -23.87 -8.99 -4.56
C HIS A 143 -23.65 -8.89 -6.07
N ILE A 144 -22.40 -8.90 -6.49
CA ILE A 144 -21.98 -8.77 -7.89
C ILE A 144 -21.32 -10.07 -8.35
N THR A 145 -21.77 -10.57 -9.51
CA THR A 145 -21.21 -11.77 -10.15
C THR A 145 -20.27 -11.40 -11.32
N PRO A 146 -19.40 -12.32 -11.79
CA PRO A 146 -18.59 -12.09 -12.98
C PRO A 146 -19.38 -11.64 -14.20
N LYS A 147 -20.59 -12.19 -14.38
CA LYS A 147 -21.48 -11.85 -15.50
C LYS A 147 -21.94 -10.39 -15.49
N ASP A 148 -22.11 -9.83 -14.31
CA ASP A 148 -22.56 -8.44 -14.15
C ASP A 148 -21.52 -7.43 -14.63
N LEU A 149 -20.23 -7.80 -14.61
CA LEU A 149 -19.11 -6.92 -14.91
C LEU A 149 -18.56 -7.07 -16.33
N LYS A 150 -18.93 -8.10 -17.05
CA LYS A 150 -18.31 -8.53 -18.32
C LYS A 150 -18.25 -7.42 -19.40
N ALA A 151 -19.27 -6.58 -19.49
CA ALA A 151 -19.36 -5.53 -20.52
C ALA A 151 -19.09 -4.12 -19.97
N LEU A 152 -18.78 -3.98 -18.68
CA LEU A 152 -18.63 -2.70 -18.02
C LEU A 152 -17.17 -2.22 -18.03
N PRO A 153 -16.92 -0.90 -18.07
CA PRO A 153 -15.58 -0.36 -17.90
C PRO A 153 -15.09 -0.58 -16.47
N LEU A 154 -13.94 -1.25 -16.32
CA LEU A 154 -13.41 -1.67 -15.02
C LEU A 154 -12.12 -0.95 -14.65
N ILE A 155 -11.93 -0.77 -13.35
CA ILE A 155 -10.64 -0.46 -12.71
C ILE A 155 -10.21 -1.71 -11.95
N LEU A 156 -9.06 -2.27 -12.30
CA LEU A 156 -8.48 -3.42 -11.63
C LEU A 156 -7.26 -3.03 -10.80
N PRO A 157 -6.93 -3.82 -9.76
CA PRO A 157 -5.67 -3.66 -9.04
C PRO A 157 -4.47 -3.82 -9.98
N HIS A 158 -3.42 -3.01 -9.75
CA HIS A 158 -2.20 -3.07 -10.56
C HIS A 158 -1.35 -4.31 -10.26
N ARG A 159 -1.36 -4.84 -9.01
CA ARG A 159 -0.53 -5.95 -8.58
C ARG A 159 -0.87 -7.24 -9.33
N GLN A 160 0.14 -7.84 -9.97
CA GLN A 160 -0.03 -9.03 -10.81
C GLN A 160 -0.58 -10.23 -10.03
N ASN A 161 -0.07 -10.50 -8.83
CA ASN A 161 -0.55 -11.62 -8.01
C ASN A 161 -2.04 -11.47 -7.64
N VAL A 162 -2.48 -10.24 -7.35
CA VAL A 162 -3.89 -9.93 -7.07
C VAL A 162 -4.75 -10.11 -8.34
N ARG A 163 -4.23 -9.68 -9.49
CA ARG A 163 -4.91 -9.89 -10.78
C ARG A 163 -5.07 -11.37 -11.11
N SER A 164 -4.10 -12.21 -10.73
CA SER A 164 -4.20 -13.65 -10.91
C SER A 164 -5.33 -14.28 -10.08
N GLU A 165 -5.57 -13.80 -8.86
CA GLU A 165 -6.73 -14.22 -8.06
C GLU A 165 -8.06 -13.79 -8.69
N LEU A 166 -8.12 -12.54 -9.18
CA LEU A 166 -9.29 -12.05 -9.92
C LEU A 166 -9.50 -12.83 -11.22
N ALA A 167 -8.43 -13.20 -11.94
CA ALA A 167 -8.51 -14.05 -13.11
C ALA A 167 -9.17 -15.42 -12.79
N GLY A 168 -8.79 -16.01 -11.65
CA GLY A 168 -9.45 -17.22 -11.15
C GLY A 168 -10.95 -17.01 -10.86
N TRP A 169 -11.34 -15.86 -10.32
CA TRP A 169 -12.72 -15.52 -10.01
C TRP A 169 -13.57 -15.28 -11.26
N PHE A 170 -13.03 -14.61 -12.29
CA PHE A 170 -13.70 -14.36 -13.57
C PHE A 170 -13.70 -15.56 -14.51
N GLY A 171 -12.73 -16.49 -14.34
CA GLY A 171 -12.53 -17.63 -15.25
C GLY A 171 -12.16 -17.18 -16.66
N GLU A 172 -12.70 -17.86 -17.66
CA GLU A 172 -12.41 -17.61 -19.09
C GLU A 172 -12.80 -16.21 -19.60
N ASP A 173 -13.59 -15.48 -18.83
CA ASP A 173 -14.03 -14.14 -19.21
C ASP A 173 -13.01 -13.05 -18.83
N PHE A 174 -11.98 -13.36 -18.05
CA PHE A 174 -11.01 -12.38 -17.57
C PHE A 174 -10.30 -11.63 -18.70
N GLU A 175 -9.84 -12.33 -19.72
CA GLU A 175 -9.15 -11.73 -20.88
C GLU A 175 -10.06 -10.89 -21.78
N LYS A 176 -11.38 -11.01 -21.59
CA LYS A 176 -12.40 -10.28 -22.39
C LYS A 176 -12.94 -9.06 -21.65
N LEU A 177 -12.46 -8.80 -20.44
CA LEU A 177 -12.92 -7.67 -19.64
C LEU A 177 -12.51 -6.34 -20.26
N ASN A 178 -13.41 -5.37 -20.19
CA ASN A 178 -13.13 -3.98 -20.59
C ASN A 178 -12.38 -3.26 -19.45
N VAL A 179 -11.07 -3.52 -19.32
CA VAL A 179 -10.22 -2.87 -18.30
C VAL A 179 -9.81 -1.50 -18.80
N LEU A 180 -10.48 -0.46 -18.31
CA LEU A 180 -10.19 0.92 -18.68
C LEU A 180 -9.00 1.49 -17.89
N PHE A 181 -8.87 1.12 -16.62
CA PHE A 181 -7.78 1.58 -15.75
C PHE A 181 -7.20 0.45 -14.90
N THR A 182 -5.93 0.60 -14.52
CA THR A 182 -5.34 -0.14 -13.41
C THR A 182 -4.92 0.85 -12.32
N SER A 183 -5.08 0.49 -11.05
CA SER A 183 -4.75 1.36 -9.93
C SER A 183 -3.95 0.60 -8.86
N ASN A 184 -2.98 1.29 -8.28
CA ASN A 184 -2.20 0.77 -7.15
C ASN A 184 -2.89 1.03 -5.81
N LEU A 185 -3.53 2.18 -5.65
CA LEU A 185 -4.28 2.57 -4.46
C LEU A 185 -5.71 2.99 -4.85
N PRO A 186 -6.71 2.71 -4.01
CA PRO A 186 -8.11 2.86 -4.37
C PRO A 186 -8.64 4.30 -4.31
N SER A 187 -7.98 5.21 -3.61
CA SER A 187 -8.45 6.59 -3.43
C SER A 187 -8.70 7.33 -4.75
N ASN A 188 -7.77 7.22 -5.72
CA ASN A 188 -7.97 7.81 -7.05
C ASN A 188 -9.02 7.05 -7.88
N SER A 189 -9.15 5.73 -7.68
CA SER A 189 -10.20 4.94 -8.31
C SER A 189 -11.59 5.42 -7.90
N ALA A 190 -11.75 5.82 -6.64
CA ALA A 190 -13.01 6.36 -6.12
C ALA A 190 -13.45 7.62 -6.87
N ILE A 191 -12.51 8.50 -7.24
CA ILE A 191 -12.82 9.70 -8.04
C ILE A 191 -13.36 9.31 -9.42
N MET A 192 -12.75 8.30 -10.08
CA MET A 192 -13.22 7.80 -11.38
C MET A 192 -14.61 7.17 -11.28
N VAL A 193 -14.85 6.39 -10.22
CA VAL A 193 -16.15 5.77 -9.92
C VAL A 193 -17.22 6.85 -9.68
N HIS A 194 -16.94 7.85 -8.85
CA HIS A 194 -17.85 8.96 -8.58
C HIS A 194 -18.26 9.70 -9.85
N ASN A 195 -17.32 9.88 -10.79
CA ASN A 195 -17.60 10.52 -12.09
C ASN A 195 -18.16 9.55 -13.15
N LYS A 196 -18.64 8.36 -12.76
CA LYS A 196 -19.29 7.36 -13.62
C LYS A 196 -18.42 6.83 -14.77
N LEU A 197 -17.08 6.94 -14.65
CA LEU A 197 -16.18 6.49 -15.71
C LEU A 197 -15.96 4.97 -15.70
N ALA A 198 -15.97 4.34 -14.54
CA ALA A 198 -15.73 2.91 -14.40
C ALA A 198 -16.22 2.35 -13.06
N TYR A 199 -16.24 1.02 -12.97
CA TYR A 199 -16.49 0.25 -11.76
C TYR A 199 -15.15 -0.23 -11.20
N ALA A 200 -14.88 -0.03 -9.92
CA ALA A 200 -13.61 -0.44 -9.33
C ALA A 200 -13.74 -1.72 -8.53
N ILE A 201 -12.89 -2.72 -8.81
CA ILE A 201 -12.75 -3.92 -7.99
C ILE A 201 -11.68 -3.66 -6.95
N LEU A 202 -12.06 -3.72 -5.68
CA LEU A 202 -11.22 -3.35 -4.55
C LEU A 202 -11.63 -4.12 -3.29
N VAL A 203 -10.85 -4.00 -2.22
CA VAL A 203 -11.15 -4.63 -0.93
C VAL A 203 -11.95 -3.70 -0.02
N GLN A 204 -12.69 -4.27 0.92
CA GLN A 204 -13.62 -3.56 1.80
C GLN A 204 -12.98 -2.42 2.59
N GLY A 205 -11.71 -2.57 3.01
CA GLY A 205 -10.99 -1.54 3.76
C GLY A 205 -10.70 -0.26 2.98
N SER A 206 -10.68 -0.35 1.67
CA SER A 206 -10.15 0.67 0.77
C SER A 206 -10.93 1.99 0.71
N LEU A 207 -12.20 1.96 1.02
CA LEU A 207 -13.08 3.14 0.92
C LEU A 207 -13.77 3.49 2.25
N ALA A 208 -13.11 3.22 3.37
CA ALA A 208 -13.68 3.37 4.71
C ALA A 208 -14.22 4.78 5.03
N PHE A 209 -13.67 5.80 4.38
CA PHE A 209 -14.00 7.21 4.62
C PHE A 209 -14.72 7.88 3.44
N TRP A 210 -15.10 7.12 2.43
CA TRP A 210 -15.87 7.65 1.33
C TRP A 210 -17.36 7.74 1.71
N ASP A 211 -17.96 8.82 1.25
CA ASP A 211 -19.38 9.11 1.43
C ASP A 211 -20.24 8.06 0.69
N PRO A 212 -21.09 7.31 1.38
CA PRO A 212 -21.96 6.31 0.76
C PRO A 212 -23.01 6.91 -0.19
N GLU A 213 -23.29 8.22 -0.09
CA GLU A 213 -24.13 8.92 -1.07
C GLU A 213 -23.39 9.15 -2.40
N LYS A 214 -22.07 9.03 -2.43
CA LYS A 214 -21.24 9.23 -3.62
C LYS A 214 -20.73 7.93 -4.22
N ILE A 215 -20.49 6.92 -3.39
CA ILE A 215 -19.99 5.60 -3.83
C ILE A 215 -20.67 4.51 -3.03
N VAL A 216 -21.23 3.54 -3.76
CA VAL A 216 -21.82 2.32 -3.21
C VAL A 216 -20.91 1.15 -3.51
N CYS A 217 -20.72 0.28 -2.52
CA CYS A 217 -19.97 -0.96 -2.67
C CYS A 217 -20.88 -2.18 -2.53
N ARG A 218 -20.62 -3.21 -3.34
CA ARG A 218 -21.32 -4.50 -3.25
C ARG A 218 -20.30 -5.65 -3.27
N PRO A 219 -20.47 -6.65 -2.39
CA PRO A 219 -19.55 -7.78 -2.32
C PRO A 219 -19.60 -8.63 -3.60
N LEU A 220 -18.46 -9.26 -3.89
CA LEU A 220 -18.37 -10.25 -4.98
C LEU A 220 -19.10 -11.56 -4.61
N TYR A 221 -19.71 -12.20 -5.59
CA TYR A 221 -20.27 -13.55 -5.47
C TYR A 221 -19.89 -14.42 -6.68
N PRO A 222 -19.31 -15.61 -6.50
CA PRO A 222 -18.90 -16.21 -5.22
C PRO A 222 -17.98 -15.30 -4.40
N PRO A 223 -18.02 -15.39 -3.04
CA PRO A 223 -17.20 -14.53 -2.19
C PRO A 223 -15.71 -14.72 -2.47
N LEU A 224 -15.01 -13.63 -2.69
CA LEU A 224 -13.56 -13.60 -2.77
C LEU A 224 -13.02 -12.84 -1.56
N THR A 225 -12.09 -13.47 -0.83
CA THR A 225 -11.49 -12.86 0.37
C THR A 225 -9.98 -12.99 0.33
N ALA A 226 -9.29 -12.04 0.94
CA ALA A 226 -7.84 -12.08 1.14
C ALA A 226 -7.52 -12.03 2.63
N THR A 227 -6.42 -12.62 3.05
CA THR A 227 -5.86 -12.51 4.39
C THR A 227 -4.83 -11.39 4.46
N CYS A 228 -4.60 -10.86 5.67
CA CYS A 228 -3.54 -9.92 5.94
C CYS A 228 -2.52 -10.53 6.91
N VAL A 229 -1.27 -10.15 6.73
CA VAL A 229 -0.19 -10.52 7.62
C VAL A 229 0.48 -9.26 8.17
N LEU A 230 0.81 -9.29 9.45
CA LEU A 230 1.78 -8.37 10.03
C LEU A 230 3.14 -9.03 9.90
N ALA A 231 4.09 -8.39 9.22
CA ALA A 231 5.36 -8.98 8.86
C ALA A 231 6.52 -8.05 9.20
N TRP A 232 7.67 -8.63 9.56
CA TRP A 232 8.93 -7.93 9.79
C TRP A 232 10.10 -8.76 9.27
N LYS A 233 11.20 -8.13 8.95
CA LYS A 233 12.33 -8.81 8.30
C LYS A 233 13.06 -9.69 9.32
N ARG A 234 13.29 -10.95 8.95
CA ARG A 234 14.01 -11.91 9.78
C ARG A 234 15.45 -11.46 10.00
N GLY A 235 15.89 -11.44 11.28
CA GLY A 235 17.25 -11.12 11.66
C GLY A 235 17.67 -9.67 11.44
N GLN A 236 16.72 -8.75 11.16
CA GLN A 236 17.00 -7.34 11.19
C GLN A 236 17.07 -6.88 12.66
N PRO A 237 18.12 -6.16 13.07
CA PRO A 237 18.11 -5.50 14.36
C PRO A 237 17.02 -4.42 14.36
N PHE A 238 16.25 -4.36 15.43
CA PHE A 238 15.30 -3.29 15.66
C PHE A 238 15.91 -2.25 16.61
N GLY A 239 15.53 -0.99 16.48
CA GLY A 239 15.71 -0.01 17.54
C GLY A 239 14.81 -0.34 18.75
N ALA A 240 15.15 0.17 19.93
CA ALA A 240 14.46 -0.14 21.20
C ALA A 240 12.92 0.07 21.13
N ALA A 241 12.46 0.99 20.30
CA ALA A 241 11.05 1.29 20.12
C ALA A 241 10.29 0.23 19.28
N ALA A 242 10.98 -0.51 18.41
CA ALA A 242 10.37 -1.49 17.51
C ALA A 242 10.52 -2.95 18.01
N GLU A 243 11.34 -3.19 19.02
CA GLU A 243 11.59 -4.46 19.68
C GLU A 243 10.49 -4.82 20.70
#